data_6707016bede9bfb36d54a41edec9e28d
#
_entry.id   6707016bede9bfb36d54a41edec9e28d
#
_cell.length_a   1.000
_cell.length_b   1.000
_cell.length_c   1.000
_cell.angle_alpha   90.00
_cell.angle_beta   90.00
_cell.angle_gamma   90.00
#
_symmetry.space_group_name_H-M   'P 1'
#
loop_
_entity.id
_entity.type
_entity.pdbx_description
1 polymer ?
#
loop_
_entity_poly.entity_id
_entity_poly.type
_entity_poly.pdbx_seq_one_letter_code
_entity_poly.pdbx_strand_id
1 'polypeptide(L)'
;AQDAYKYMGSHEAVVDGISGMIFGIWAPDARRVSVIGAFNKWDGRVFQMEKDYDTGIFFLFIPDMKPKTPYCYEIKLKDGQVVKKADPYAQSASNDVIYASLAGVNPEEKNFKWTDAGWKQEDTKHKPLSICEIDILDLKDDTIEDRIEALGFNCVEIMNVCAVRNGSSAETINFYAVNCEVGGLRLKAFIDKMHKKNISVIIDWNGAFMSQGEYSLVYFDGTHLYDTGKVNLDNHPELNVASFDYSKPQVRSFLMSNIRYWIEEYHVDGLKFSETASMLYLDYGRKPGEWIPNIYGGKENINAVEFIQNVRKMVDSLQKNTILAAEESSGWQFVTGDIADGGLGFDYKWNDGWKKELVPFIEMDPLFRKGIYGRLTSSMLYQYSD
;
A
#
# COMPACT_ATOMS: atom_id res chain seq x y z
N ALA A 1 1.91 13.45 9.47
CA ALA A 1 1.17 12.77 10.54
C ALA A 1 1.05 11.29 10.18
N GLN A 2 1.49 10.41 11.07
CA GLN A 2 1.46 8.94 10.85
C GLN A 2 0.05 8.35 11.04
N ASP A 3 -0.91 9.17 11.41
CA ASP A 3 -2.31 8.83 11.68
C ASP A 3 -3.28 9.64 10.82
N ALA A 4 -2.82 10.12 9.66
CA ALA A 4 -3.62 10.92 8.74
C ALA A 4 -4.91 10.21 8.31
N TYR A 5 -4.93 8.88 8.25
CA TYR A 5 -6.12 8.09 7.89
C TYR A 5 -7.30 8.28 8.86
N LYS A 6 -7.06 8.79 10.08
CA LYS A 6 -8.11 9.06 11.08
C LYS A 6 -8.85 10.38 10.82
N TYR A 7 -8.30 11.24 9.98
CA TYR A 7 -8.81 12.60 9.74
C TYR A 7 -9.07 12.90 8.26
N MET A 8 -8.28 12.31 7.37
CA MET A 8 -8.40 12.46 5.93
C MET A 8 -9.33 11.38 5.36
N GLY A 9 -9.95 11.68 4.22
CA GLY A 9 -10.99 10.83 3.66
C GLY A 9 -12.37 11.16 4.20
N SER A 10 -13.23 10.15 4.34
CA SER A 10 -14.60 10.33 4.81
C SER A 10 -14.83 9.58 6.13
N HIS A 11 -15.39 10.27 7.12
CA HIS A 11 -15.65 9.75 8.46
C HIS A 11 -17.05 10.10 8.95
N GLU A 12 -17.66 9.18 9.69
CA GLU A 12 -18.90 9.50 10.43
C GLU A 12 -18.62 10.55 11.51
N ALA A 13 -19.43 11.57 11.55
CA ALA A 13 -19.34 12.66 12.53
C ALA A 13 -20.72 13.13 13.00
N VAL A 14 -20.74 13.76 14.17
CA VAL A 14 -21.91 14.48 14.67
C VAL A 14 -21.50 15.94 14.86
N VAL A 15 -22.14 16.83 14.12
CA VAL A 15 -21.91 18.27 14.18
C VAL A 15 -23.21 18.94 14.61
N ASP A 16 -23.20 19.70 15.67
CA ASP A 16 -24.37 20.36 16.25
C ASP A 16 -25.56 19.42 16.49
N GLY A 17 -25.28 18.18 16.89
CA GLY A 17 -26.29 17.16 17.14
C GLY A 17 -26.83 16.45 15.90
N ILE A 18 -26.36 16.81 14.72
CA ILE A 18 -26.76 16.19 13.45
C ILE A 18 -25.69 15.17 13.02
N SER A 19 -26.12 13.91 12.81
CA SER A 19 -25.24 12.86 12.28
C SER A 19 -25.03 13.04 10.79
N GLY A 20 -23.84 12.73 10.29
CA GLY A 20 -23.50 12.82 8.87
C GLY A 20 -22.09 12.32 8.60
N MET A 21 -21.52 12.77 7.49
CA MET A 21 -20.16 12.42 7.07
C MET A 21 -19.33 13.69 6.95
N ILE A 22 -18.13 13.69 7.53
CA ILE A 22 -17.10 14.68 7.29
C ILE A 22 -16.13 14.18 6.26
N PHE A 23 -15.73 15.04 5.34
CA PHE A 23 -14.78 14.77 4.27
C PHE A 23 -13.56 15.66 4.42
N GLY A 24 -12.37 15.11 4.24
CA GLY A 24 -11.12 15.83 4.27
C GLY A 24 -10.18 15.40 3.14
N ILE A 25 -9.66 16.35 2.34
CA ILE A 25 -8.76 16.06 1.24
C ILE A 25 -7.71 17.13 1.06
N TRP A 26 -6.48 16.71 0.79
CA TRP A 26 -5.36 17.61 0.51
C TRP A 26 -5.24 17.87 -1.00
N ALA A 27 -5.49 19.12 -1.42
CA ALA A 27 -5.44 19.55 -2.82
C ALA A 27 -5.04 21.04 -2.88
N PRO A 28 -3.81 21.41 -2.47
CA PRO A 28 -3.40 22.81 -2.23
C PRO A 28 -3.54 23.70 -3.46
N ASP A 29 -3.39 23.15 -4.66
CA ASP A 29 -3.44 23.91 -5.91
C ASP A 29 -4.82 23.91 -6.58
N ALA A 30 -5.79 23.16 -6.05
CA ALA A 30 -7.16 23.20 -6.56
C ALA A 30 -7.83 24.56 -6.29
N ARG A 31 -8.63 25.04 -7.26
CA ARG A 31 -9.49 26.21 -7.08
C ARG A 31 -10.74 25.86 -6.28
N ARG A 32 -11.30 24.68 -6.49
CA ARG A 32 -12.50 24.16 -5.84
C ARG A 32 -12.42 22.67 -5.78
N VAL A 33 -12.85 22.10 -4.68
CA VAL A 33 -13.12 20.67 -4.55
C VAL A 33 -14.58 20.51 -4.14
N SER A 34 -15.26 19.52 -4.68
CA SER A 34 -16.65 19.23 -4.35
C SER A 34 -16.84 17.72 -4.19
N VAL A 35 -17.69 17.31 -3.25
CA VAL A 35 -18.10 15.92 -3.09
C VAL A 35 -19.29 15.67 -4.02
N ILE A 36 -19.16 14.72 -4.94
CA ILE A 36 -20.20 14.39 -5.91
C ILE A 36 -20.58 12.90 -5.86
N GLY A 37 -21.84 12.64 -6.16
CA GLY A 37 -22.41 11.29 -6.17
C GLY A 37 -23.86 11.33 -6.64
N ALA A 38 -24.53 10.18 -6.63
CA ALA A 38 -25.95 10.09 -7.02
C ALA A 38 -26.85 10.98 -6.15
N PHE A 39 -26.49 11.21 -4.88
CA PHE A 39 -27.20 12.04 -3.91
C PHE A 39 -27.34 13.52 -4.34
N ASN A 40 -26.43 14.03 -5.17
CA ASN A 40 -26.48 15.37 -5.73
C ASN A 40 -26.48 15.38 -7.26
N LYS A 41 -26.85 14.26 -7.90
CA LYS A 41 -26.88 14.09 -9.36
C LYS A 41 -25.52 14.36 -10.02
N TRP A 42 -24.42 14.09 -9.29
CA TRP A 42 -23.05 14.34 -9.73
C TRP A 42 -22.76 15.83 -10.05
N ASP A 43 -23.47 16.75 -9.40
CA ASP A 43 -23.32 18.19 -9.59
C ASP A 43 -22.38 18.79 -8.54
N GLY A 44 -21.15 19.13 -8.97
CA GLY A 44 -20.13 19.72 -8.13
C GLY A 44 -20.42 21.17 -7.64
N ARG A 45 -21.55 21.75 -8.01
CA ARG A 45 -21.98 23.07 -7.50
C ARG A 45 -22.68 22.99 -6.15
N VAL A 46 -23.15 21.80 -5.75
CA VAL A 46 -24.00 21.62 -4.56
C VAL A 46 -23.18 21.47 -3.28
N PHE A 47 -22.23 20.53 -3.25
CA PHE A 47 -21.43 20.22 -2.06
C PHE A 47 -19.97 20.62 -2.27
N GLN A 48 -19.75 21.94 -2.31
CA GLN A 48 -18.41 22.52 -2.39
C GLN A 48 -17.76 22.49 -1.01
N MET A 49 -16.50 22.06 -0.98
CA MET A 49 -15.70 21.97 0.23
C MET A 49 -15.06 23.32 0.57
N GLU A 50 -14.89 23.60 1.83
CA GLU A 50 -14.17 24.77 2.34
C GLU A 50 -12.67 24.48 2.35
N LYS A 51 -11.86 25.44 1.93
CA LYS A 51 -10.40 25.34 1.90
C LYS A 51 -9.77 26.00 3.12
N ASP A 52 -8.97 25.25 3.85
CA ASP A 52 -7.97 25.83 4.73
C ASP A 52 -6.74 26.23 3.89
N TYR A 53 -6.50 27.53 3.80
CA TYR A 53 -5.43 28.09 2.97
C TYR A 53 -4.02 27.87 3.53
N ASP A 54 -3.90 27.64 4.85
CA ASP A 54 -2.60 27.40 5.49
C ASP A 54 -2.09 25.99 5.23
N THR A 55 -3.00 25.01 5.19
CA THR A 55 -2.65 23.60 4.98
C THR A 55 -2.89 23.11 3.55
N GLY A 56 -3.78 23.78 2.80
CA GLY A 56 -4.25 23.32 1.51
C GLY A 56 -5.24 22.14 1.57
N ILE A 57 -5.78 21.88 2.77
CA ILE A 57 -6.80 20.85 2.99
C ILE A 57 -8.17 21.45 2.71
N PHE A 58 -8.99 20.70 2.00
CA PHE A 58 -10.41 20.97 1.83
C PHE A 58 -11.22 20.07 2.77
N PHE A 59 -12.27 20.62 3.37
CA PHE A 59 -13.15 19.86 4.26
C PHE A 59 -14.62 20.22 4.05
N LEU A 60 -15.50 19.28 4.36
CA LEU A 60 -16.95 19.47 4.27
C LEU A 60 -17.66 18.47 5.18
N PHE A 61 -18.68 18.94 5.90
CA PHE A 61 -19.63 18.07 6.57
C PHE A 61 -20.92 17.98 5.74
N ILE A 62 -21.39 16.75 5.45
CA ILE A 62 -22.65 16.51 4.77
C ILE A 62 -23.61 15.84 5.76
N PRO A 63 -24.65 16.57 6.23
CA PRO A 63 -25.61 16.03 7.16
C PRO A 63 -26.41 14.89 6.56
N ASP A 64 -26.88 13.97 7.41
CA ASP A 64 -27.70 12.79 7.07
C ASP A 64 -27.12 11.82 6.03
N MET A 65 -25.89 12.06 5.55
CA MET A 65 -25.23 11.11 4.64
C MET A 65 -24.90 9.82 5.40
N LYS A 66 -25.20 8.68 4.75
CA LYS A 66 -25.03 7.35 5.35
C LYS A 66 -23.70 6.71 4.91
N PRO A 67 -23.12 5.84 5.76
CA PRO A 67 -22.02 4.98 5.33
C PRO A 67 -22.35 4.20 4.06
N LYS A 68 -21.32 3.85 3.29
CA LYS A 68 -21.39 3.17 1.99
C LYS A 68 -22.05 3.98 0.86
N THR A 69 -22.32 5.27 1.03
CA THR A 69 -22.79 6.13 -0.05
C THR A 69 -21.65 6.32 -1.07
N PRO A 70 -21.84 5.97 -2.36
CA PRO A 70 -20.81 6.16 -3.39
C PRO A 70 -20.57 7.63 -3.69
N TYR A 71 -19.29 8.03 -3.75
CA TYR A 71 -18.88 9.39 -4.08
C TYR A 71 -17.52 9.41 -4.78
N CYS A 72 -17.21 10.54 -5.39
CA CYS A 72 -15.85 10.95 -5.76
C CYS A 72 -15.69 12.46 -5.58
N TYR A 73 -14.46 12.94 -5.73
CA TYR A 73 -14.21 14.38 -5.74
C TYR A 73 -14.26 14.93 -7.16
N GLU A 74 -14.98 16.04 -7.35
CA GLU A 74 -14.86 16.91 -8.51
C GLU A 74 -13.91 18.05 -8.17
N ILE A 75 -12.78 18.12 -8.88
CA ILE A 75 -11.73 19.10 -8.62
C ILE A 75 -11.66 20.07 -9.79
N LYS A 76 -11.85 21.37 -9.53
CA LYS A 76 -11.62 22.43 -10.49
C LYS A 76 -10.18 22.92 -10.38
N LEU A 77 -9.42 22.73 -11.44
CA LEU A 77 -8.02 23.08 -11.55
C LEU A 77 -7.80 24.60 -11.74
N LYS A 78 -6.55 25.05 -11.60
CA LYS A 78 -6.18 26.47 -11.79
C LYS A 78 -6.46 26.98 -13.21
N ASP A 79 -6.31 26.14 -14.21
CA ASP A 79 -6.60 26.45 -15.62
C ASP A 79 -8.10 26.44 -15.97
N GLY A 80 -8.96 26.03 -15.02
CA GLY A 80 -10.39 25.96 -15.17
C GLY A 80 -10.94 24.61 -15.61
N GLN A 81 -10.09 23.64 -15.96
CA GLN A 81 -10.50 22.26 -16.21
C GLN A 81 -11.13 21.65 -14.96
N VAL A 82 -11.98 20.65 -15.15
CA VAL A 82 -12.64 19.91 -14.09
C VAL A 82 -12.28 18.44 -14.26
N VAL A 83 -11.72 17.85 -13.21
CA VAL A 83 -11.37 16.44 -13.15
C VAL A 83 -12.12 15.73 -12.05
N LYS A 84 -12.30 14.43 -12.18
CA LYS A 84 -12.87 13.57 -11.13
C LYS A 84 -11.79 12.68 -10.55
N LYS A 85 -11.74 12.58 -9.22
CA LYS A 85 -10.73 11.82 -8.51
C LYS A 85 -11.37 10.94 -7.45
N ALA A 86 -10.84 9.72 -7.30
CA ALA A 86 -11.15 8.89 -6.14
C ALA A 86 -10.56 9.52 -4.87
N ASP A 87 -11.13 9.21 -3.73
CA ASP A 87 -10.57 9.65 -2.45
C ASP A 87 -9.30 8.84 -2.13
N PRO A 88 -8.15 9.49 -1.97
CA PRO A 88 -6.90 8.80 -1.64
C PRO A 88 -6.94 8.02 -0.33
N TYR A 89 -7.75 8.47 0.62
CA TYR A 89 -7.90 7.88 1.96
C TYR A 89 -9.18 7.06 2.11
N ALA A 90 -9.90 6.75 1.02
CA ALA A 90 -11.10 5.93 1.10
C ALA A 90 -10.80 4.56 1.69
N GLN A 91 -11.48 4.22 2.79
CA GLN A 91 -11.35 2.92 3.46
C GLN A 91 -12.29 1.86 2.88
N SER A 92 -13.12 2.23 1.94
CA SER A 92 -14.01 1.34 1.21
C SER A 92 -14.18 1.82 -0.23
N ALA A 93 -14.27 0.90 -1.19
CA ALA A 93 -14.46 1.18 -2.61
C ALA A 93 -15.61 0.35 -3.18
N SER A 94 -16.18 0.80 -4.31
CA SER A 94 -17.28 0.14 -5.01
C SER A 94 -16.82 -0.46 -6.33
N ASN A 95 -17.35 -1.63 -6.67
CA ASN A 95 -17.22 -2.22 -7.99
C ASN A 95 -18.25 -1.69 -9.00
N ASP A 96 -19.39 -1.13 -8.52
CA ASP A 96 -20.53 -0.78 -9.36
C ASP A 96 -20.30 0.49 -10.19
N VAL A 97 -19.54 1.43 -9.63
CA VAL A 97 -19.13 2.63 -10.32
C VAL A 97 -17.62 2.61 -10.36
N ILE A 98 -17.06 2.40 -11.54
CA ILE A 98 -15.61 2.39 -11.71
C ILE A 98 -15.05 3.66 -11.04
N TYR A 99 -14.26 3.45 -9.94
CA TYR A 99 -13.56 4.48 -9.18
C TYR A 99 -14.35 5.23 -8.09
N ALA A 100 -15.58 4.87 -7.76
CA ALA A 100 -16.26 5.49 -6.63
C ALA A 100 -15.67 4.99 -5.31
N SER A 101 -15.34 5.93 -4.46
CA SER A 101 -15.09 5.67 -3.04
C SER A 101 -16.42 5.52 -2.32
N LEU A 102 -16.46 4.73 -1.26
CA LEU A 102 -17.64 4.63 -0.39
C LEU A 102 -17.42 5.46 0.87
N ALA A 103 -18.41 6.28 1.22
CA ALA A 103 -18.33 7.15 2.38
C ALA A 103 -18.23 6.33 3.68
N GLY A 104 -17.25 6.65 4.51
CA GLY A 104 -16.97 5.95 5.77
C GLY A 104 -16.58 4.49 5.60
N VAL A 105 -16.65 3.75 6.68
CA VAL A 105 -16.41 2.30 6.72
C VAL A 105 -17.74 1.57 6.79
N ASN A 106 -17.81 0.38 6.19
CA ASN A 106 -18.95 -0.52 6.37
C ASN A 106 -19.22 -0.69 7.88
N PRO A 107 -20.47 -0.42 8.37
CA PRO A 107 -20.77 -0.54 9.80
C PRO A 107 -20.48 -1.92 10.41
N GLU A 108 -20.65 -3.00 9.66
CA GLU A 108 -20.32 -4.35 10.12
C GLU A 108 -18.81 -4.54 10.29
N GLU A 109 -18.03 -3.99 9.37
CA GLU A 109 -16.57 -4.01 9.41
C GLU A 109 -16.03 -3.12 10.54
N LYS A 110 -16.59 -1.91 10.71
CA LYS A 110 -16.24 -0.98 11.78
C LYS A 110 -16.50 -1.58 13.17
N ASN A 111 -17.58 -2.34 13.31
CA ASN A 111 -17.99 -2.99 14.55
C ASN A 111 -17.48 -4.42 14.67
N PHE A 112 -16.54 -4.85 13.82
CA PHE A 112 -15.95 -6.19 13.89
C PHE A 112 -15.31 -6.41 15.26
N LYS A 113 -15.66 -7.54 15.88
CA LYS A 113 -15.14 -7.90 17.19
C LYS A 113 -13.99 -8.86 17.04
N TRP A 114 -12.79 -8.34 17.17
CA TRP A 114 -11.59 -9.13 17.24
C TRP A 114 -11.62 -10.08 18.44
N THR A 115 -11.17 -11.29 18.22
CA THR A 115 -11.03 -12.30 19.28
C THR A 115 -9.57 -12.71 19.48
N ASP A 116 -8.65 -11.99 18.89
CA ASP A 116 -7.21 -12.18 18.88
C ASP A 116 -6.45 -11.45 20.01
N ALA A 117 -7.16 -10.98 21.04
CA ALA A 117 -6.53 -10.26 22.17
C ALA A 117 -5.40 -11.04 22.88
N GLY A 118 -5.40 -12.37 22.77
CA GLY A 118 -4.34 -13.25 23.26
C GLY A 118 -3.22 -13.49 22.26
N TRP A 119 -3.37 -13.04 21.02
CA TRP A 119 -2.36 -13.19 19.98
C TRP A 119 -1.13 -12.38 20.34
N LYS A 120 -0.03 -13.07 20.45
CA LYS A 120 1.29 -12.44 20.60
C LYS A 120 2.13 -12.96 19.47
N GLN A 121 2.42 -12.08 18.53
CA GLN A 121 3.41 -12.39 17.52
C GLN A 121 4.74 -12.65 18.23
N GLU A 122 5.28 -13.84 18.05
CA GLU A 122 6.58 -14.19 18.61
C GLU A 122 7.67 -13.37 17.89
N ASP A 123 8.82 -13.22 18.55
CA ASP A 123 10.00 -12.61 17.90
C ASP A 123 10.37 -13.45 16.68
N THR A 124 10.01 -12.97 15.50
CA THR A 124 10.18 -13.67 14.24
C THR A 124 11.60 -13.60 13.71
N LYS A 125 12.44 -12.68 14.20
CA LYS A 125 13.83 -12.51 13.74
C LYS A 125 14.69 -13.75 13.97
N HIS A 126 14.28 -14.62 14.89
CA HIS A 126 15.04 -15.81 15.29
C HIS A 126 14.30 -17.13 15.01
N LYS A 127 13.15 -17.07 14.34
CA LYS A 127 12.37 -18.27 14.00
C LYS A 127 12.20 -18.41 12.49
N PRO A 128 12.30 -19.63 11.96
CA PRO A 128 12.03 -19.86 10.55
C PRO A 128 10.55 -19.62 10.25
N LEU A 129 10.28 -18.85 9.20
CA LEU A 129 8.94 -18.67 8.64
C LEU A 129 8.75 -19.64 7.48
N SER A 130 7.62 -20.36 7.51
CA SER A 130 7.09 -21.11 6.38
C SER A 130 5.88 -20.35 5.88
N ILE A 131 6.02 -19.67 4.75
CA ILE A 131 5.04 -18.68 4.25
C ILE A 131 4.24 -19.29 3.11
N CYS A 132 2.91 -19.18 3.21
CA CYS A 132 1.98 -19.48 2.11
C CYS A 132 1.59 -18.17 1.43
N GLU A 133 1.96 -17.99 0.17
CA GLU A 133 1.48 -16.88 -0.66
C GLU A 133 0.10 -17.21 -1.22
N ILE A 134 -0.87 -16.32 -1.03
CA ILE A 134 -2.23 -16.42 -1.57
C ILE A 134 -2.65 -15.10 -2.20
N ASP A 135 -3.55 -15.17 -3.18
CA ASP A 135 -4.25 -13.97 -3.68
C ASP A 135 -5.40 -13.61 -2.74
N ILE A 136 -5.72 -12.31 -2.62
CA ILE A 136 -6.88 -11.87 -1.82
C ILE A 136 -8.17 -12.56 -2.27
N LEU A 137 -8.32 -12.91 -3.55
CA LEU A 137 -9.49 -13.60 -4.09
C LEU A 137 -9.64 -15.04 -3.59
N ASP A 138 -8.56 -15.68 -3.13
CA ASP A 138 -8.61 -17.02 -2.51
C ASP A 138 -9.42 -16.99 -1.20
N LEU A 139 -9.60 -15.81 -0.57
CA LEU A 139 -10.44 -15.65 0.60
C LEU A 139 -11.94 -15.88 0.31
N LYS A 140 -12.34 -16.01 -0.95
CA LYS A 140 -13.71 -16.43 -1.33
C LYS A 140 -13.96 -17.91 -1.09
N ASP A 141 -12.89 -18.70 -0.95
CA ASP A 141 -12.98 -20.11 -0.55
C ASP A 141 -13.07 -20.19 0.98
N ASP A 142 -14.18 -20.64 1.51
CA ASP A 142 -14.41 -20.78 2.95
C ASP A 142 -13.54 -21.88 3.61
N THR A 143 -12.83 -22.68 2.82
CA THR A 143 -11.94 -23.76 3.30
C THR A 143 -10.47 -23.34 3.33
N ILE A 144 -10.13 -22.14 2.87
CA ILE A 144 -8.74 -21.70 2.70
C ILE A 144 -7.96 -21.75 4.03
N GLU A 145 -8.58 -21.33 5.13
CA GLU A 145 -7.94 -21.30 6.44
C GLU A 145 -7.56 -22.69 6.95
N ASP A 146 -8.41 -23.68 6.71
CA ASP A 146 -8.16 -25.06 7.15
C ASP A 146 -7.10 -25.73 6.25
N ARG A 147 -7.08 -25.40 4.97
CA ARG A 147 -6.05 -25.87 4.03
C ARG A 147 -4.68 -25.34 4.39
N ILE A 148 -4.55 -24.06 4.72
CA ILE A 148 -3.27 -23.45 5.12
C ILE A 148 -2.74 -24.11 6.40
N GLU A 149 -3.61 -24.31 7.41
CA GLU A 149 -3.25 -24.99 8.64
C GLU A 149 -2.81 -26.44 8.38
N ALA A 150 -3.57 -27.20 7.60
CA ALA A 150 -3.27 -28.60 7.27
C ALA A 150 -1.93 -28.78 6.54
N LEU A 151 -1.49 -27.77 5.78
CA LEU A 151 -0.20 -27.75 5.09
C LEU A 151 0.98 -27.39 6.02
N GLY A 152 0.70 -26.95 7.25
CA GLY A 152 1.71 -26.68 8.27
C GLY A 152 2.46 -25.36 8.10
N PHE A 153 1.89 -24.38 7.37
CA PHE A 153 2.42 -23.02 7.29
C PHE A 153 2.23 -22.30 8.63
N ASN A 154 3.18 -21.43 8.99
CA ASN A 154 3.09 -20.59 10.18
C ASN A 154 2.96 -19.09 9.86
N CYS A 155 2.94 -18.76 8.57
CA CYS A 155 2.71 -17.41 8.08
C CYS A 155 1.95 -17.47 6.74
N VAL A 156 1.11 -16.48 6.49
CA VAL A 156 0.44 -16.26 5.19
C VAL A 156 0.82 -14.89 4.67
N GLU A 157 1.17 -14.82 3.40
CA GLU A 157 1.27 -13.57 2.66
C GLU A 157 0.04 -13.43 1.74
N ILE A 158 -0.65 -12.30 1.84
CA ILE A 158 -1.81 -12.00 1.00
C ILE A 158 -1.42 -10.96 -0.05
N MET A 159 -1.49 -11.34 -1.33
CA MET A 159 -1.24 -10.45 -2.45
C MET A 159 -2.52 -9.70 -2.87
N ASN A 160 -2.37 -8.57 -3.57
CA ASN A 160 -3.45 -7.78 -4.18
C ASN A 160 -4.54 -7.31 -3.19
N VAL A 161 -4.15 -7.02 -1.94
CA VAL A 161 -5.09 -6.68 -0.85
C VAL A 161 -5.87 -5.41 -1.15
N CYS A 162 -5.24 -4.40 -1.76
CA CYS A 162 -5.86 -3.12 -2.05
C CYS A 162 -6.81 -3.18 -3.24
N ALA A 163 -7.73 -2.21 -3.32
CA ALA A 163 -8.59 -2.02 -4.49
C ALA A 163 -7.76 -1.58 -5.70
N VAL A 164 -7.75 -2.43 -6.72
CA VAL A 164 -6.95 -2.27 -7.95
C VAL A 164 -7.84 -2.15 -9.19
N ARG A 165 -7.29 -1.59 -10.26
CA ARG A 165 -8.03 -1.39 -11.51
C ARG A 165 -8.17 -2.69 -12.31
N ASN A 166 -7.10 -3.36 -12.64
CA ASN A 166 -7.09 -4.51 -13.58
C ASN A 166 -6.51 -5.78 -12.92
N GLY A 167 -6.64 -5.91 -11.60
CA GLY A 167 -6.16 -7.09 -10.88
C GLY A 167 -4.65 -7.11 -10.63
N SER A 168 -3.95 -5.98 -10.82
CA SER A 168 -2.51 -5.85 -10.53
C SER A 168 -2.28 -4.86 -9.39
N SER A 169 -1.49 -5.23 -8.39
CA SER A 169 -1.11 -4.36 -7.27
C SER A 169 -0.40 -3.08 -7.74
N ALA A 170 0.29 -3.11 -8.86
CA ALA A 170 0.90 -1.93 -9.48
C ALA A 170 -0.14 -0.88 -9.92
N GLU A 171 -1.39 -1.28 -10.20
CA GLU A 171 -2.48 -0.40 -10.58
C GLU A 171 -3.42 -0.04 -9.41
N THR A 172 -2.89 0.04 -8.20
CA THR A 172 -3.65 0.44 -7.01
C THR A 172 -4.25 1.84 -7.17
N ILE A 173 -5.55 1.96 -6.90
CA ILE A 173 -6.30 3.22 -6.92
C ILE A 173 -6.59 3.69 -5.49
N ASN A 174 -7.11 2.79 -4.66
CA ASN A 174 -7.44 3.07 -3.26
C ASN A 174 -6.51 2.29 -2.34
N PHE A 175 -5.54 2.96 -1.74
CA PHE A 175 -4.51 2.35 -0.89
C PHE A 175 -5.03 1.91 0.48
N TYR A 176 -6.17 2.45 0.92
CA TYR A 176 -6.79 2.15 2.23
C TYR A 176 -8.02 1.24 2.11
N ALA A 177 -8.49 0.95 0.90
CA ALA A 177 -9.64 0.06 0.69
C ALA A 177 -9.19 -1.35 0.33
N VAL A 178 -9.76 -2.34 0.98
CA VAL A 178 -9.62 -3.74 0.60
C VAL A 178 -10.26 -3.97 -0.77
N ASN A 179 -9.70 -4.88 -1.54
CA ASN A 179 -10.28 -5.35 -2.80
C ASN A 179 -11.78 -5.62 -2.62
N CYS A 180 -12.59 -4.90 -3.38
CA CYS A 180 -14.04 -4.85 -3.18
C CYS A 180 -14.75 -6.17 -3.51
N GLU A 181 -14.11 -7.11 -4.21
CA GLU A 181 -14.66 -8.45 -4.43
C GLU A 181 -14.64 -9.32 -3.18
N VAL A 182 -13.80 -8.97 -2.21
CA VAL A 182 -13.67 -9.67 -0.92
C VAL A 182 -14.19 -8.82 0.22
N GLY A 183 -13.77 -7.56 0.29
CA GLY A 183 -14.17 -6.60 1.31
C GLY A 183 -13.46 -6.77 2.65
N GLY A 184 -13.41 -5.68 3.41
CA GLY A 184 -12.64 -5.61 4.66
C GLY A 184 -13.17 -6.54 5.75
N LEU A 185 -14.48 -6.77 5.83
CA LEU A 185 -15.06 -7.68 6.82
C LEU A 185 -14.53 -9.12 6.67
N ARG A 186 -14.43 -9.63 5.42
CA ARG A 186 -13.90 -10.98 5.17
C ARG A 186 -12.41 -11.07 5.48
N LEU A 187 -11.65 -10.02 5.14
CA LEU A 187 -10.22 -9.95 5.47
C LEU A 187 -10.00 -9.97 7.00
N LYS A 188 -10.75 -9.15 7.76
CA LYS A 188 -10.68 -9.16 9.23
C LYS A 188 -11.01 -10.53 9.82
N ALA A 189 -12.07 -11.18 9.31
CA ALA A 189 -12.46 -12.51 9.76
C ALA A 189 -11.39 -13.57 9.46
N PHE A 190 -10.72 -13.47 8.29
CA PHE A 190 -9.61 -14.34 7.94
C PHE A 190 -8.43 -14.17 8.90
N ILE A 191 -8.00 -12.93 9.14
CA ILE A 191 -6.87 -12.63 10.02
C ILE A 191 -7.16 -13.13 11.45
N ASP A 192 -8.35 -12.85 11.99
CA ASP A 192 -8.76 -13.33 13.32
C ASP A 192 -8.73 -14.87 13.44
N LYS A 193 -9.12 -15.58 12.37
CA LYS A 193 -9.02 -17.06 12.32
C LYS A 193 -7.57 -17.54 12.26
N MET A 194 -6.70 -16.86 11.48
CA MET A 194 -5.29 -17.24 11.39
C MET A 194 -4.59 -17.06 12.73
N HIS A 195 -4.82 -15.96 13.44
CA HIS A 195 -4.29 -15.73 14.78
C HIS A 195 -4.72 -16.81 15.77
N LYS A 196 -5.96 -17.29 15.72
CA LYS A 196 -6.42 -18.43 16.55
C LYS A 196 -5.69 -19.74 16.25
N LYS A 197 -5.21 -19.90 15.02
CA LYS A 197 -4.41 -21.07 14.57
C LYS A 197 -2.91 -20.87 14.78
N ASN A 198 -2.49 -19.77 15.42
CA ASN A 198 -1.10 -19.35 15.61
C ASN A 198 -0.35 -19.15 14.28
N ILE A 199 -1.01 -18.60 13.28
CA ILE A 199 -0.47 -18.29 11.96
C ILE A 199 -0.46 -16.78 11.79
N SER A 200 0.72 -16.20 11.52
CA SER A 200 0.90 -14.77 11.23
C SER A 200 0.34 -14.43 9.85
N VAL A 201 -0.13 -13.20 9.68
CA VAL A 201 -0.60 -12.70 8.39
C VAL A 201 0.18 -11.44 7.99
N ILE A 202 0.88 -11.50 6.86
CA ILE A 202 1.52 -10.36 6.23
C ILE A 202 0.80 -10.01 4.92
N ILE A 203 0.89 -8.77 4.51
CA ILE A 203 0.30 -8.32 3.25
C ILE A 203 1.38 -7.82 2.29
N ASP A 204 1.14 -8.06 1.01
CA ASP A 204 1.90 -7.43 -0.06
C ASP A 204 1.55 -5.96 -0.14
N TRP A 205 2.53 -5.08 0.11
CA TRP A 205 2.34 -3.64 0.22
C TRP A 205 3.06 -2.89 -0.90
N ASN A 206 2.28 -2.22 -1.73
CA ASN A 206 2.82 -1.40 -2.81
C ASN A 206 3.06 0.04 -2.32
N GLY A 207 4.30 0.36 -2.01
CA GLY A 207 4.73 1.73 -1.72
C GLY A 207 5.53 2.38 -2.87
N ALA A 208 5.74 1.66 -3.97
CA ALA A 208 6.57 2.09 -5.09
C ALA A 208 5.78 2.90 -6.13
N PHE A 209 4.57 2.43 -6.47
CA PHE A 209 3.85 2.89 -7.65
C PHE A 209 2.40 3.30 -7.36
N MET A 210 1.90 4.17 -8.22
CA MET A 210 0.49 4.53 -8.32
C MET A 210 0.02 4.39 -9.78
N SER A 211 -1.25 4.05 -9.98
CA SER A 211 -1.87 3.98 -11.31
C SER A 211 -1.82 5.34 -12.00
N GLN A 212 -1.66 5.37 -13.32
CA GLN A 212 -1.77 6.57 -14.16
C GLN A 212 -3.21 6.83 -14.67
N GLY A 213 -4.21 6.12 -14.16
CA GLY A 213 -5.60 6.29 -14.56
C GLY A 213 -6.17 7.68 -14.20
N GLU A 214 -7.25 8.06 -14.86
CA GLU A 214 -7.93 9.36 -14.70
C GLU A 214 -8.29 9.66 -13.22
N TYR A 215 -8.72 8.66 -12.47
CA TYR A 215 -9.15 8.79 -11.07
C TYR A 215 -8.03 8.60 -10.04
N SER A 216 -6.81 8.36 -10.51
CA SER A 216 -5.65 8.07 -9.66
C SER A 216 -5.08 9.32 -8.98
N LEU A 217 -3.98 9.11 -8.22
CA LEU A 217 -3.23 10.17 -7.54
C LEU A 217 -2.43 11.06 -8.50
N VAL A 218 -2.17 10.61 -9.73
CA VAL A 218 -1.42 11.39 -10.72
C VAL A 218 -2.23 12.60 -11.16
N TYR A 219 -1.59 13.77 -11.21
CA TYR A 219 -2.25 15.05 -11.54
C TYR A 219 -3.48 15.32 -10.69
N PHE A 220 -3.41 15.04 -9.42
CA PHE A 220 -4.56 14.99 -8.52
C PHE A 220 -5.31 16.34 -8.45
N ASP A 221 -4.60 17.41 -8.23
CA ASP A 221 -5.15 18.79 -8.19
C ASP A 221 -4.70 19.66 -9.36
N GLY A 222 -4.24 19.03 -10.43
CA GLY A 222 -3.66 19.68 -11.61
C GLY A 222 -2.15 19.90 -11.48
N THR A 223 -1.55 19.43 -10.40
CA THR A 223 -0.10 19.45 -10.19
C THR A 223 0.41 18.04 -9.89
N HIS A 224 1.72 17.90 -9.86
CA HIS A 224 2.39 16.67 -9.45
C HIS A 224 2.44 16.56 -7.93
N LEU A 225 1.27 16.30 -7.32
CA LEU A 225 1.12 16.31 -5.87
C LEU A 225 1.83 15.14 -5.19
N TYR A 226 1.69 13.93 -5.76
CA TYR A 226 2.25 12.68 -5.24
C TYR A 226 3.51 12.21 -5.96
N ASP A 227 3.71 12.61 -7.20
CA ASP A 227 4.86 12.27 -8.06
C ASP A 227 5.84 13.46 -8.20
N THR A 228 6.97 13.28 -8.90
CA THR A 228 7.98 14.34 -9.08
C THR A 228 7.66 15.30 -10.22
N GLY A 229 6.73 14.97 -11.10
CA GLY A 229 6.46 15.68 -12.34
C GLY A 229 7.54 15.52 -13.41
N LYS A 230 8.47 14.62 -13.22
CA LYS A 230 9.57 14.38 -14.16
C LYS A 230 9.34 13.04 -14.83
N VAL A 231 8.99 13.04 -16.11
CA VAL A 231 8.72 11.82 -16.90
C VAL A 231 9.82 10.76 -16.71
N ASN A 232 11.08 11.20 -16.65
CA ASN A 232 12.22 10.31 -16.48
C ASN A 232 12.40 9.76 -15.06
N LEU A 233 11.62 10.20 -14.08
CA LEU A 233 11.63 9.67 -12.70
C LEU A 233 10.32 9.00 -12.32
N ASP A 234 9.20 9.47 -12.89
CA ASP A 234 7.86 9.04 -12.47
C ASP A 234 7.38 7.82 -13.23
N ASN A 235 7.55 7.83 -14.57
CA ASN A 235 7.01 6.75 -15.40
C ASN A 235 7.92 5.54 -15.41
N HIS A 236 7.39 4.38 -14.98
CA HIS A 236 8.08 3.12 -15.19
C HIS A 236 8.03 2.75 -16.68
N PRO A 237 9.17 2.45 -17.34
CA PRO A 237 9.22 2.25 -18.79
C PRO A 237 8.33 1.11 -19.31
N GLU A 238 8.13 0.07 -18.51
CA GLU A 238 7.42 -1.15 -18.87
C GLU A 238 6.02 -1.24 -18.28
N LEU A 239 5.72 -0.40 -17.27
CA LEU A 239 4.44 -0.39 -16.57
C LEU A 239 3.76 0.97 -16.75
N ASN A 240 2.45 1.00 -16.93
CA ASN A 240 1.68 2.25 -17.00
C ASN A 240 1.39 2.79 -15.59
N VAL A 241 2.45 3.06 -14.83
CA VAL A 241 2.40 3.52 -13.44
C VAL A 241 3.35 4.70 -13.21
N ALA A 242 3.11 5.46 -12.17
CA ALA A 242 3.97 6.55 -11.71
C ALA A 242 4.57 6.22 -10.35
N SER A 243 5.81 6.67 -10.11
CA SER A 243 6.50 6.49 -8.83
C SER A 243 6.15 7.60 -7.85
N PHE A 244 6.10 7.27 -6.56
CA PHE A 244 5.92 8.26 -5.50
C PHE A 244 7.16 9.15 -5.32
N ASP A 245 6.92 10.43 -5.01
CA ASP A 245 7.97 11.39 -4.63
C ASP A 245 8.21 11.37 -3.12
N TYR A 246 9.14 10.55 -2.67
CA TYR A 246 9.50 10.44 -1.25
C TYR A 246 10.19 11.68 -0.68
N SER A 247 10.52 12.70 -1.49
CA SER A 247 11.06 13.96 -1.00
C SER A 247 9.99 14.82 -0.32
N LYS A 248 8.69 14.58 -0.63
CA LYS A 248 7.57 15.32 -0.11
C LYS A 248 7.09 14.79 1.25
N PRO A 249 7.08 15.61 2.30
CA PRO A 249 6.62 15.16 3.62
C PRO A 249 5.18 14.64 3.63
N GLN A 250 4.31 15.19 2.78
CA GLN A 250 2.91 14.80 2.67
C GLN A 250 2.76 13.40 2.04
N VAL A 251 3.59 13.07 1.05
CA VAL A 251 3.64 11.73 0.44
C VAL A 251 4.13 10.71 1.46
N ARG A 252 5.20 11.03 2.19
CA ARG A 252 5.69 10.19 3.30
C ARG A 252 4.60 10.00 4.36
N SER A 253 3.88 11.07 4.72
CA SER A 253 2.76 11.01 5.67
C SER A 253 1.65 10.08 5.16
N PHE A 254 1.26 10.18 3.88
CA PHE A 254 0.26 9.33 3.26
C PHE A 254 0.65 7.84 3.34
N LEU A 255 1.87 7.50 2.91
CA LEU A 255 2.37 6.13 2.89
C LEU A 255 2.58 5.55 4.31
N MET A 256 3.16 6.34 5.23
CA MET A 256 3.35 5.90 6.62
C MET A 256 2.01 5.70 7.34
N SER A 257 1.06 6.60 7.10
CA SER A 257 -0.30 6.46 7.62
C SER A 257 -1.00 5.22 7.07
N ASN A 258 -0.75 4.86 5.82
CA ASN A 258 -1.29 3.66 5.22
C ASN A 258 -0.73 2.38 5.86
N ILE A 259 0.58 2.31 6.07
CA ILE A 259 1.21 1.19 6.80
C ILE A 259 0.60 1.04 8.20
N ARG A 260 0.49 2.15 8.92
CA ARG A 260 -0.09 2.16 10.27
C ARG A 260 -1.55 1.70 10.28
N TYR A 261 -2.34 2.12 9.27
CA TYR A 261 -3.73 1.71 9.10
C TYR A 261 -3.86 0.18 8.99
N TRP A 262 -3.06 -0.47 8.15
CA TRP A 262 -3.08 -1.91 8.02
C TRP A 262 -2.73 -2.64 9.33
N ILE A 263 -1.76 -2.12 10.08
CA ILE A 263 -1.34 -2.68 11.37
C ILE A 263 -2.40 -2.46 12.45
N GLU A 264 -3.01 -1.28 12.53
CA GLU A 264 -3.93 -0.92 13.62
C GLU A 264 -5.37 -1.39 13.37
N GLU A 265 -5.86 -1.28 12.13
CA GLU A 265 -7.27 -1.55 11.80
C GLU A 265 -7.50 -3.00 11.33
N TYR A 266 -6.49 -3.63 10.74
CA TYR A 266 -6.58 -4.99 10.24
C TYR A 266 -5.74 -6.00 11.01
N HIS A 267 -4.98 -5.58 11.99
CA HIS A 267 -4.12 -6.44 12.81
C HIS A 267 -3.14 -7.27 12.00
N VAL A 268 -2.70 -6.78 10.84
CA VAL A 268 -1.67 -7.51 10.08
C VAL A 268 -0.37 -7.58 10.86
N ASP A 269 0.29 -8.73 10.81
CA ASP A 269 1.55 -8.99 11.51
C ASP A 269 2.76 -8.46 10.75
N GLY A 270 2.60 -8.09 9.49
CA GLY A 270 3.68 -7.53 8.71
C GLY A 270 3.28 -7.06 7.33
N LEU A 271 4.26 -6.44 6.67
CA LEU A 271 4.14 -5.97 5.30
C LEU A 271 5.36 -6.42 4.50
N LYS A 272 5.12 -7.00 3.31
CA LYS A 272 6.14 -7.20 2.29
C LYS A 272 6.11 -6.02 1.32
N PHE A 273 7.18 -5.28 1.25
CA PHE A 273 7.37 -4.17 0.33
C PHE A 273 7.65 -4.71 -1.07
N SER A 274 6.64 -4.64 -1.95
CA SER A 274 6.79 -5.01 -3.35
C SER A 274 7.66 -4.01 -4.08
N GLU A 275 8.41 -4.49 -5.08
CA GLU A 275 9.22 -3.64 -5.95
C GLU A 275 10.19 -2.71 -5.19
N THR A 276 10.78 -3.18 -4.08
CA THR A 276 11.68 -2.36 -3.25
C THR A 276 12.86 -1.82 -4.06
N ALA A 277 13.39 -2.59 -5.01
CA ALA A 277 14.46 -2.14 -5.89
C ALA A 277 14.07 -0.89 -6.71
N SER A 278 12.82 -0.80 -7.17
CA SER A 278 12.32 0.37 -7.90
C SER A 278 12.18 1.62 -7.01
N MET A 279 11.99 1.44 -5.71
CA MET A 279 12.03 2.53 -4.74
C MET A 279 13.45 3.04 -4.52
N LEU A 280 14.42 2.11 -4.41
CA LEU A 280 15.79 2.39 -4.01
C LEU A 280 16.65 2.99 -5.12
N TYR A 281 16.35 2.69 -6.40
CA TYR A 281 17.18 3.09 -7.51
C TYR A 281 16.46 4.01 -8.51
N LEU A 282 17.05 5.18 -8.75
CA LEU A 282 16.56 6.16 -9.73
C LEU A 282 16.70 5.68 -11.18
N ASP A 283 17.62 4.75 -11.46
CA ASP A 283 17.87 4.16 -12.76
C ASP A 283 17.15 2.81 -12.98
N TYR A 284 16.33 2.34 -12.03
CA TYR A 284 15.67 1.03 -12.12
C TYR A 284 14.81 0.93 -13.38
N GLY A 285 15.05 -0.09 -14.21
CA GLY A 285 14.35 -0.32 -15.47
C GLY A 285 14.59 0.75 -16.55
N ARG A 286 15.54 1.68 -16.40
CA ARG A 286 15.81 2.80 -17.31
C ARG A 286 17.15 2.67 -18.02
N LYS A 287 17.21 3.21 -19.24
CA LYS A 287 18.47 3.27 -20.00
C LYS A 287 19.35 4.42 -19.55
N PRO A 288 20.68 4.38 -19.82
CA PRO A 288 21.56 5.51 -19.59
C PRO A 288 21.01 6.79 -20.27
N GLY A 289 20.90 7.87 -19.49
CA GLY A 289 20.35 9.16 -19.92
C GLY A 289 18.82 9.31 -19.76
N GLU A 290 18.11 8.26 -19.35
CA GLU A 290 16.66 8.29 -19.10
C GLU A 290 16.30 8.49 -17.61
N TRP A 291 17.27 8.80 -16.76
CA TRP A 291 17.10 9.04 -15.33
C TRP A 291 17.95 10.22 -14.86
N ILE A 292 17.61 10.74 -13.69
CA ILE A 292 18.29 11.91 -13.10
C ILE A 292 19.03 11.45 -11.84
N PRO A 293 20.35 11.64 -11.77
CA PRO A 293 21.14 11.31 -10.59
C PRO A 293 20.69 12.07 -9.34
N ASN A 294 20.97 11.49 -8.17
CA ASN A 294 20.81 12.17 -6.90
C ASN A 294 21.80 13.34 -6.75
N ILE A 295 21.69 14.09 -5.65
CA ILE A 295 22.52 15.28 -5.38
C ILE A 295 24.03 14.98 -5.29
N TYR A 296 24.42 13.71 -5.14
CA TYR A 296 25.81 13.26 -5.09
C TYR A 296 26.27 12.64 -6.42
N GLY A 297 25.41 12.62 -7.44
CA GLY A 297 25.71 12.02 -8.74
C GLY A 297 25.46 10.50 -8.81
N GLY A 298 24.98 9.90 -7.74
CA GLY A 298 24.67 8.48 -7.65
C GLY A 298 23.25 8.13 -8.14
N LYS A 299 22.98 6.83 -8.19
CA LYS A 299 21.70 6.27 -8.65
C LYS A 299 20.74 5.93 -7.51
N GLU A 300 21.20 6.01 -6.28
CA GLU A 300 20.44 5.70 -5.09
C GLU A 300 19.37 6.78 -4.84
N ASN A 301 18.14 6.38 -4.57
CA ASN A 301 17.06 7.27 -4.15
C ASN A 301 17.15 7.52 -2.64
N ILE A 302 17.92 8.52 -2.26
CA ILE A 302 18.20 8.86 -0.85
C ILE A 302 16.90 9.12 -0.07
N ASN A 303 15.90 9.75 -0.71
CA ASN A 303 14.63 10.04 -0.07
C ASN A 303 13.83 8.78 0.22
N ALA A 304 13.89 7.77 -0.65
CA ALA A 304 13.26 6.48 -0.42
C ALA A 304 13.95 5.69 0.70
N VAL A 305 15.30 5.72 0.74
CA VAL A 305 16.09 5.13 1.84
C VAL A 305 15.66 5.72 3.18
N GLU A 306 15.66 7.05 3.27
CA GLU A 306 15.22 7.75 4.49
C GLU A 306 13.76 7.42 4.86
N PHE A 307 12.87 7.34 3.87
CA PHE A 307 11.48 6.95 4.08
C PHE A 307 11.38 5.54 4.69
N ILE A 308 12.06 4.54 4.12
CA ILE A 308 12.07 3.15 4.61
C ILE A 308 12.58 3.09 6.05
N GLN A 309 13.70 3.75 6.34
CA GLN A 309 14.25 3.81 7.70
C GLN A 309 13.30 4.48 8.69
N ASN A 310 12.54 5.51 8.26
CA ASN A 310 11.51 6.15 9.09
C ASN A 310 10.30 5.24 9.31
N VAL A 311 9.94 4.41 8.32
CA VAL A 311 8.92 3.37 8.50
C VAL A 311 9.35 2.38 9.57
N ARG A 312 10.59 1.88 9.54
CA ARG A 312 11.10 0.97 10.59
C ARG A 312 10.98 1.57 11.98
N LYS A 313 11.44 2.83 12.16
CA LYS A 313 11.33 3.55 13.44
C LYS A 313 9.88 3.70 13.91
N MET A 314 8.96 3.99 12.98
CA MET A 314 7.54 4.09 13.28
C MET A 314 6.99 2.74 13.75
N VAL A 315 7.26 1.68 13.01
CA VAL A 315 6.77 0.33 13.30
C VAL A 315 7.28 -0.16 14.66
N ASP A 316 8.56 0.07 14.97
CA ASP A 316 9.15 -0.26 16.28
C ASP A 316 8.43 0.49 17.43
N SER A 317 8.02 1.74 17.18
CA SER A 317 7.29 2.53 18.17
C SER A 317 5.89 1.98 18.51
N LEU A 318 5.31 1.16 17.62
CA LEU A 318 4.01 0.53 17.85
C LEU A 318 4.08 -0.70 18.79
N GLN A 319 5.29 -1.21 19.07
CA GLN A 319 5.55 -2.33 19.99
C GLN A 319 4.75 -3.62 19.65
N LYS A 320 4.53 -3.87 18.35
CA LYS A 320 3.72 -5.00 17.86
C LYS A 320 4.54 -6.12 17.20
N ASN A 321 5.87 -6.11 17.29
CA ASN A 321 6.77 -7.06 16.60
C ASN A 321 6.46 -7.22 15.10
N THR A 322 6.04 -6.14 14.44
CA THR A 322 5.59 -6.17 13.05
C THR A 322 6.74 -6.53 12.11
N ILE A 323 6.52 -7.49 11.25
CA ILE A 323 7.46 -7.94 10.22
C ILE A 323 7.51 -6.91 9.10
N LEU A 324 8.71 -6.50 8.72
CA LEU A 324 8.96 -5.78 7.47
C LEU A 324 9.83 -6.65 6.56
N ALA A 325 9.30 -7.03 5.41
CA ALA A 325 10.03 -7.79 4.40
C ALA A 325 10.22 -6.95 3.13
N ALA A 326 11.37 -7.07 2.48
CA ALA A 326 11.66 -6.38 1.23
C ALA A 326 11.71 -7.36 0.07
N GLU A 327 10.92 -7.14 -0.97
CA GLU A 327 11.14 -7.76 -2.27
C GLU A 327 12.25 -6.98 -2.99
N GLU A 328 13.50 -7.42 -2.74
CA GLU A 328 14.69 -6.76 -3.24
C GLU A 328 15.61 -7.80 -3.88
N SER A 329 15.72 -7.75 -5.20
CA SER A 329 16.50 -8.70 -6.02
C SER A 329 17.73 -8.06 -6.69
N SER A 330 18.02 -6.80 -6.35
CA SER A 330 19.19 -6.09 -6.85
C SER A 330 20.43 -6.38 -5.97
N GLY A 331 21.51 -5.66 -6.16
CA GLY A 331 22.72 -5.75 -5.35
C GLY A 331 22.76 -4.77 -4.18
N TRP A 332 21.62 -4.29 -3.66
CA TRP A 332 21.61 -3.41 -2.49
C TRP A 332 22.13 -4.17 -1.28
N GLN A 333 23.08 -3.55 -0.56
CA GLN A 333 23.72 -4.14 0.62
C GLN A 333 22.96 -3.72 1.90
N PHE A 334 23.03 -4.56 2.93
CA PHE A 334 22.42 -4.30 4.25
C PHE A 334 20.92 -4.02 4.20
N VAL A 335 20.18 -4.74 3.35
CA VAL A 335 18.71 -4.66 3.32
C VAL A 335 18.13 -5.00 4.69
N THR A 336 18.65 -6.05 5.33
CA THR A 336 18.22 -6.50 6.66
C THR A 336 19.10 -5.96 7.79
N GLY A 337 20.11 -5.18 7.46
CA GLY A 337 21.02 -4.56 8.43
C GLY A 337 20.35 -3.48 9.28
N ASP A 338 20.87 -3.28 10.49
CA ASP A 338 20.38 -2.23 11.37
C ASP A 338 20.57 -0.82 10.78
N ILE A 339 19.59 0.05 11.04
CA ILE A 339 19.63 1.44 10.57
C ILE A 339 20.86 2.18 11.12
N ALA A 340 21.29 1.86 12.36
CA ALA A 340 22.44 2.46 12.98
C ALA A 340 23.76 2.17 12.22
N ASP A 341 23.82 1.04 11.53
CA ASP A 341 24.96 0.58 10.74
C ASP A 341 24.82 0.93 9.24
N GLY A 342 23.79 1.73 8.90
CA GLY A 342 23.52 2.15 7.53
C GLY A 342 22.59 1.21 6.75
N GLY A 343 22.00 0.21 7.40
CA GLY A 343 21.02 -0.71 6.80
C GLY A 343 19.66 -0.08 6.58
N LEU A 344 18.77 -0.81 5.90
CA LEU A 344 17.40 -0.39 5.65
C LEU A 344 16.45 -0.74 6.81
N GLY A 345 16.80 -1.74 7.63
CA GLY A 345 16.02 -2.16 8.80
C GLY A 345 14.88 -3.13 8.49
N PHE A 346 14.90 -3.82 7.36
CA PHE A 346 13.96 -4.91 7.12
C PHE A 346 14.31 -6.14 7.97
N ASP A 347 13.32 -6.94 8.33
CA ASP A 347 13.52 -8.19 9.05
C ASP A 347 13.87 -9.35 8.10
N TYR A 348 13.35 -9.27 6.85
CA TYR A 348 13.56 -10.29 5.82
C TYR A 348 13.77 -9.67 4.44
N LYS A 349 14.54 -10.39 3.62
CA LYS A 349 14.69 -10.10 2.19
C LYS A 349 14.10 -11.23 1.37
N TRP A 350 13.16 -10.91 0.48
CA TRP A 350 12.60 -11.84 -0.49
C TRP A 350 13.60 -12.07 -1.62
N ASN A 351 14.08 -13.30 -1.74
CA ASN A 351 15.11 -13.65 -2.72
C ASN A 351 14.48 -14.29 -3.97
N ASP A 352 14.07 -13.48 -4.92
CA ASP A 352 13.57 -13.93 -6.22
C ASP A 352 14.61 -14.72 -7.02
N GLY A 353 15.89 -14.47 -6.80
CA GLY A 353 16.99 -15.20 -7.42
C GLY A 353 16.93 -16.70 -7.09
N TRP A 354 16.57 -17.02 -5.85
CA TRP A 354 16.40 -18.40 -5.42
C TRP A 354 15.33 -19.13 -6.24
N LYS A 355 14.14 -18.55 -6.41
CA LYS A 355 13.04 -19.10 -7.19
C LYS A 355 13.44 -19.31 -8.66
N LYS A 356 14.08 -18.29 -9.25
CA LYS A 356 14.52 -18.31 -10.67
C LYS A 356 15.56 -19.40 -10.96
N GLU A 357 16.38 -19.78 -9.97
CA GLU A 357 17.39 -20.83 -10.13
C GLU A 357 16.87 -22.21 -9.67
N LEU A 358 16.08 -22.27 -8.60
CA LEU A 358 15.57 -23.52 -8.05
C LEU A 358 14.56 -24.21 -8.97
N VAL A 359 13.59 -23.47 -9.52
CA VAL A 359 12.53 -24.06 -10.35
C VAL A 359 13.11 -24.71 -11.60
N PRO A 360 13.94 -24.04 -12.44
CA PRO A 360 14.58 -24.69 -13.58
C PRO A 360 15.48 -25.87 -13.19
N PHE A 361 16.12 -25.80 -11.99
CA PHE A 361 16.94 -26.91 -11.50
C PHE A 361 16.09 -28.16 -11.20
N ILE A 362 14.93 -27.99 -10.58
CA ILE A 362 14.01 -29.09 -10.26
C ILE A 362 13.39 -29.67 -11.52
N GLU A 363 12.99 -28.83 -12.48
CA GLU A 363 12.36 -29.23 -13.74
C GLU A 363 13.35 -29.88 -14.70
N MET A 364 14.65 -29.61 -14.57
CA MET A 364 15.68 -30.19 -15.43
C MET A 364 15.83 -31.70 -15.21
N ASP A 365 16.06 -32.44 -16.31
CA ASP A 365 16.43 -33.84 -16.24
C ASP A 365 17.63 -34.05 -15.27
N PRO A 366 17.53 -34.99 -14.31
CA PRO A 366 18.57 -35.26 -13.32
C PRO A 366 19.99 -35.43 -13.88
N LEU A 367 20.11 -35.94 -15.09
CA LEU A 367 21.42 -36.15 -15.79
C LEU A 367 22.16 -34.82 -16.02
N PHE A 368 21.43 -33.72 -16.22
CA PHE A 368 22.01 -32.41 -16.54
C PHE A 368 22.12 -31.48 -15.35
N ARG A 369 21.50 -31.79 -14.20
CA ARG A 369 21.50 -30.94 -12.97
C ARG A 369 22.89 -30.58 -12.48
N LYS A 370 23.85 -31.51 -12.63
CA LYS A 370 25.25 -31.29 -12.22
C LYS A 370 25.86 -30.05 -12.90
N GLY A 371 25.50 -29.79 -14.16
CA GLY A 371 26.04 -28.68 -14.95
C GLY A 371 25.58 -27.29 -14.47
N ILE A 372 24.45 -27.21 -13.77
CA ILE A 372 23.87 -25.94 -13.26
C ILE A 372 23.87 -25.82 -11.74
N TYR A 373 24.46 -26.80 -11.04
CA TYR A 373 24.49 -26.81 -9.57
C TYR A 373 25.14 -25.55 -8.98
N GLY A 374 26.16 -25.00 -9.64
CA GLY A 374 26.82 -23.77 -9.24
C GLY A 374 25.89 -22.54 -9.24
N ARG A 375 24.87 -22.50 -10.10
CA ARG A 375 23.87 -21.42 -10.12
C ARG A 375 22.96 -21.47 -8.88
N LEU A 376 22.53 -22.68 -8.50
CA LEU A 376 21.73 -22.89 -7.31
C LEU A 376 22.49 -22.51 -6.06
N THR A 377 23.77 -22.91 -5.93
CA THR A 377 24.59 -22.57 -4.78
C THR A 377 24.89 -21.07 -4.68
N SER A 378 25.13 -20.38 -5.81
CA SER A 378 25.37 -18.94 -5.79
C SER A 378 24.14 -18.16 -5.35
N SER A 379 22.92 -18.61 -5.67
CA SER A 379 21.69 -17.96 -5.17
C SER A 379 21.50 -18.09 -3.66
N MET A 380 22.07 -19.12 -3.03
CA MET A 380 22.12 -19.27 -1.56
C MET A 380 23.16 -18.36 -0.90
N LEU A 381 24.28 -18.11 -1.60
CA LEU A 381 25.40 -17.33 -1.05
C LEU A 381 25.12 -15.81 -1.01
N TYR A 382 24.05 -15.36 -1.68
CA TYR A 382 23.60 -13.98 -1.60
C TYR A 382 23.28 -13.50 -0.17
N GLN A 383 23.06 -14.44 0.74
CA GLN A 383 22.81 -14.15 2.17
C GLN A 383 24.00 -13.51 2.89
N TYR A 384 25.23 -13.67 2.39
CA TYR A 384 26.42 -13.20 3.08
C TYR A 384 26.79 -11.74 2.78
N SER A 385 26.02 -11.08 1.90
CA SER A 385 26.19 -9.66 1.57
C SER A 385 25.11 -8.75 2.17
N ASP A 386 24.15 -9.32 2.91
CA ASP A 386 23.09 -8.63 3.63
C ASP A 386 23.32 -8.62 5.13
#